data_654f72e740adaeb1e9c8157206fd14dc
#
_entry.id   654f72e740adaeb1e9c8157206fd14dc
#
_cell.length_a   1.000
_cell.length_b   1.000
_cell.length_c   1.000
_cell.angle_alpha   90.00
_cell.angle_beta   90.00
_cell.angle_gamma   90.00
#
_symmetry.space_group_name_H-M   'P 1'
#
loop_
_entity.id
_entity.type
_entity.pdbx_description
1 polymer ?
#
loop_
_entity_poly.entity_id
_entity_poly.type
_entity_poly.pdbx_seq_one_letter_code
_entity_poly.pdbx_strand_id
1 'polypeptide(L)'
;SLKNPLLAGGEGTNHSPSDSDFDADTFSSSTSASFTSNFAIGSIDTGSDSKSYSGYDYTLALTTSYNGDDSLEVELEAGNTSNLAELDLHQDGDGLRVGSISYTKPLGERLVIFFGDGAAGNKLYSTACVYSGVTNALDDCGNLNAAIDKEFGTAAGLSADLGNGFSAAIGLETQNTGTGIFTNESADAFGAQISYTGDNYGASVTWANIENTGAQAAGVLDTDEGATQSTAFNAYFAPDLNNFPSVSVGFESNHDDSSDLTDANDES
;
A
#
# COMPACT_ATOMS: atom_id res chain seq x y z
N SER A 1 13.46 5.19 37.94
CA SER A 1 12.95 5.22 36.57
C SER A 1 12.33 6.59 36.36
N LEU A 2 13.00 7.44 35.60
CA LEU A 2 12.48 8.76 35.21
C LEU A 2 11.44 8.53 34.13
N LYS A 3 10.16 8.66 34.49
CA LYS A 3 9.09 8.73 33.51
C LYS A 3 9.24 10.06 32.74
N ASN A 4 9.45 9.97 31.43
CA ASN A 4 9.54 11.15 30.58
C ASN A 4 8.13 11.69 30.33
N PRO A 5 7.73 12.85 30.87
CA PRO A 5 6.38 13.38 30.72
C PRO A 5 6.02 13.80 29.28
N LEU A 6 7.01 13.87 28.38
CA LEU A 6 6.79 14.19 26.96
C LEU A 6 6.26 13.03 26.13
N LEU A 7 6.32 11.80 26.67
CA LEU A 7 5.75 10.60 26.00
C LEU A 7 4.31 10.31 26.45
N ALA A 8 3.82 11.05 27.42
CA ALA A 8 2.47 10.87 27.95
C ALA A 8 1.50 11.84 27.31
N GLY A 9 1.43 12.01 25.99
CA GLY A 9 0.45 12.77 25.18
C GLY A 9 -0.64 13.63 25.86
N GLY A 10 -0.44 14.03 27.08
CA GLY A 10 -1.34 14.85 27.86
C GLY A 10 -0.80 16.25 28.02
N GLU A 11 -1.45 17.23 27.48
CA GLU A 11 -1.29 18.61 27.91
C GLU A 11 -1.35 18.67 29.43
N GLY A 12 -0.36 19.32 30.01
CA GLY A 12 -0.25 19.44 31.46
C GLY A 12 -1.46 20.12 32.08
N THR A 13 -2.46 19.34 32.38
CA THR A 13 -3.41 19.69 33.40
C THR A 13 -2.76 19.36 34.74
N ASN A 14 -2.64 20.40 35.60
CA ASN A 14 -2.24 20.22 36.99
C ASN A 14 -3.26 19.32 37.71
N HIS A 15 -3.15 18.01 37.48
CA HIS A 15 -3.81 17.04 38.33
C HIS A 15 -2.83 16.60 39.41
N SER A 16 -3.20 16.92 40.65
CA SER A 16 -2.65 16.28 41.82
C SER A 16 -2.65 14.76 41.61
N PRO A 17 -1.60 14.04 42.01
CA PRO A 17 -1.56 12.61 41.92
C PRO A 17 -2.54 12.00 42.92
N SER A 18 -3.77 11.82 42.53
CA SER A 18 -4.68 10.88 43.15
C SER A 18 -4.77 9.70 42.19
N ASP A 19 -4.12 8.62 42.57
CA ASP A 19 -4.27 7.22 42.17
C ASP A 19 -5.24 6.93 41.00
N SER A 20 -5.03 7.56 39.84
CA SER A 20 -5.46 7.01 38.57
C SER A 20 -4.17 6.57 37.90
N ASP A 21 -3.93 5.28 37.87
CA ASP A 21 -2.97 4.68 36.98
C ASP A 21 -3.33 5.12 35.56
N PHE A 22 -2.69 6.18 35.09
CA PHE A 22 -2.71 6.56 33.70
C PHE A 22 -1.84 5.52 33.01
N ASP A 23 -2.48 4.46 32.57
CA ASP A 23 -1.83 3.44 31.77
C ASP A 23 -1.51 4.10 30.43
N ALA A 24 -0.24 4.46 30.22
CA ALA A 24 0.22 5.08 28.99
C ALA A 24 0.10 4.13 27.77
N ASP A 25 -0.29 2.88 28.01
CA ASP A 25 -0.53 1.88 26.97
C ASP A 25 -1.94 1.96 26.37
N THR A 26 -2.82 2.80 26.88
CA THR A 26 -4.18 2.92 26.36
C THR A 26 -4.52 4.36 26.02
N PHE A 27 -4.24 4.74 24.80
CA PHE A 27 -4.86 5.92 24.18
C PHE A 27 -6.40 5.80 24.23
N SER A 28 -6.91 4.61 24.03
CA SER A 28 -8.26 4.16 24.38
C SER A 28 -8.25 2.63 24.53
N SER A 29 -9.24 2.06 25.21
CA SER A 29 -9.36 0.59 25.34
C SER A 29 -9.62 -0.11 23.99
N SER A 30 -9.95 0.63 22.95
CA SER A 30 -10.31 0.12 21.62
C SER A 30 -9.45 0.67 20.48
N THR A 31 -8.56 1.63 20.75
CA THR A 31 -7.72 2.26 19.71
C THR A 31 -6.25 2.16 20.08
N SER A 32 -5.45 1.62 19.18
CA SER A 32 -3.99 1.65 19.24
C SER A 32 -3.44 2.72 18.29
N ALA A 33 -2.27 3.26 18.62
CA ALA A 33 -1.54 4.19 17.78
C ALA A 33 -0.15 3.62 17.51
N SER A 34 0.25 3.62 16.25
CA SER A 34 1.58 3.25 15.80
C SER A 34 2.23 4.45 15.12
N PHE A 35 3.48 4.70 15.42
CA PHE A 35 4.24 5.81 14.87
C PHE A 35 5.52 5.30 14.23
N THR A 36 5.72 5.64 12.96
CA THR A 36 6.94 5.35 12.22
C THR A 36 7.54 6.66 11.72
N SER A 37 8.85 6.80 11.78
CA SER A 37 9.56 7.96 11.27
C SER A 37 10.90 7.55 10.71
N ASN A 38 11.20 7.99 9.49
CA ASN A 38 12.44 7.75 8.79
C ASN A 38 13.12 9.07 8.47
N PHE A 39 14.46 9.04 8.48
CA PHE A 39 15.31 10.11 7.97
C PHE A 39 16.20 9.54 6.88
N ALA A 40 16.24 10.21 5.76
CA ALA A 40 17.07 9.84 4.64
C ALA A 40 18.06 10.96 4.28
N ILE A 41 19.25 10.54 3.88
CA ILE A 41 20.24 11.40 3.24
C ILE A 41 20.84 10.61 2.08
N GLY A 42 20.89 11.23 0.92
CA GLY A 42 21.40 10.60 -0.29
C GLY A 42 22.03 11.59 -1.24
N SER A 43 22.72 11.08 -2.23
CA SER A 43 23.29 11.87 -3.31
C SER A 43 22.82 11.30 -4.65
N ILE A 44 22.34 12.17 -5.51
CA ILE A 44 21.92 11.84 -6.87
C ILE A 44 22.97 12.45 -7.83
N ASP A 45 23.50 11.60 -8.70
CA ASP A 45 24.37 11.98 -9.80
C ASP A 45 23.63 11.79 -11.13
N THR A 46 23.35 12.88 -11.80
CA THR A 46 22.69 12.88 -13.12
C THR A 46 23.68 12.85 -14.27
N GLY A 47 24.99 12.67 -13.98
CA GLY A 47 26.05 12.71 -14.98
C GLY A 47 26.48 14.13 -15.37
N SER A 48 25.66 15.13 -15.15
CA SER A 48 25.97 16.56 -15.39
C SER A 48 26.04 17.37 -14.10
N ASP A 49 25.42 16.87 -13.03
CA ASP A 49 25.35 17.54 -11.74
C ASP A 49 25.20 16.48 -10.62
N SER A 50 25.89 16.67 -9.52
CA SER A 50 25.77 15.81 -8.33
C SER A 50 25.30 16.66 -7.15
N LYS A 51 24.18 16.27 -6.54
CA LYS A 51 23.56 16.96 -5.42
C LYS A 51 23.26 16.00 -4.28
N SER A 52 23.46 16.46 -3.06
CA SER A 52 23.05 15.74 -1.87
C SER A 52 21.74 16.30 -1.35
N TYR A 53 20.84 15.42 -0.98
CA TYR A 53 19.52 15.72 -0.43
C TYR A 53 19.36 15.03 0.91
N SER A 54 18.53 15.61 1.74
CA SER A 54 18.03 14.98 2.95
C SER A 54 16.54 15.20 3.07
N GLY A 55 15.86 14.27 3.71
CA GLY A 55 14.44 14.38 3.95
C GLY A 55 14.02 13.48 5.10
N TYR A 56 12.76 13.57 5.42
CA TYR A 56 12.10 12.70 6.39
C TYR A 56 10.76 12.25 5.85
N ASP A 57 10.28 11.17 6.40
CA ASP A 57 8.87 10.83 6.38
C ASP A 57 8.40 10.44 7.78
N TYR A 58 7.11 10.49 7.98
CA TYR A 58 6.50 9.85 9.12
C TYR A 58 5.08 9.40 8.83
N THR A 59 4.67 8.31 9.50
CA THR A 59 3.32 7.77 9.46
C THR A 59 2.81 7.60 10.89
N LEU A 60 1.60 8.04 11.15
CA LEU A 60 0.83 7.76 12.35
C LEU A 60 -0.40 6.93 11.97
N ALA A 61 -0.36 5.64 12.26
CA ALA A 61 -1.50 4.77 12.06
C ALA A 61 -2.32 4.62 13.35
N LEU A 62 -3.60 4.90 13.24
CA LEU A 62 -4.60 4.73 14.30
C LEU A 62 -5.48 3.54 13.93
N THR A 63 -5.45 2.51 14.75
CA THR A 63 -6.25 1.29 14.53
C THR A 63 -7.25 1.13 15.65
N THR A 64 -8.53 1.05 15.31
CA THR A 64 -9.61 0.85 16.27
C THR A 64 -10.53 -0.30 15.86
N SER A 65 -11.14 -0.95 16.84
CA SER A 65 -12.15 -1.99 16.63
C SER A 65 -13.46 -1.59 17.30
N TYR A 66 -14.58 -1.88 16.64
CA TYR A 66 -15.92 -1.63 17.19
C TYR A 66 -16.50 -2.84 17.93
N ASN A 67 -16.11 -4.05 17.54
CA ASN A 67 -16.67 -5.28 18.10
C ASN A 67 -15.61 -6.32 18.52
N GLY A 68 -14.33 -5.99 18.40
CA GLY A 68 -13.19 -6.83 18.76
C GLY A 68 -12.63 -7.68 17.64
N ASP A 69 -13.40 -7.89 16.55
CA ASP A 69 -12.99 -8.73 15.43
C ASP A 69 -12.74 -7.90 14.16
N ASP A 70 -13.18 -6.66 14.11
CA ASP A 70 -13.02 -5.74 13.00
C ASP A 70 -11.87 -4.74 13.24
N SER A 71 -11.46 -4.04 12.19
CA SER A 71 -10.43 -3.00 12.28
C SER A 71 -10.81 -1.82 11.39
N LEU A 72 -10.89 -0.64 11.99
CA LEU A 72 -10.83 0.64 11.30
C LEU A 72 -9.42 1.18 11.45
N GLU A 73 -8.77 1.44 10.35
CA GLU A 73 -7.43 2.02 10.28
C GLU A 73 -7.48 3.39 9.61
N VAL A 74 -6.80 4.35 10.21
CA VAL A 74 -6.62 5.70 9.66
C VAL A 74 -5.15 6.02 9.70
N GLU A 75 -4.56 6.30 8.54
CA GLU A 75 -3.19 6.73 8.42
C GLU A 75 -3.09 8.24 8.21
N LEU A 76 -2.23 8.85 9.00
CA LEU A 76 -1.82 10.24 8.86
C LEU A 76 -0.34 10.26 8.53
N GLU A 77 0.01 10.95 7.47
CA GLU A 77 1.36 10.93 6.93
C GLU A 77 1.86 12.32 6.52
N ALA A 78 3.18 12.46 6.47
CA ALA A 78 3.88 13.60 5.92
C ALA A 78 5.30 13.20 5.53
N GLY A 79 5.87 13.85 4.50
CA GLY A 79 7.24 13.59 4.11
C GLY A 79 7.71 14.51 2.99
N ASN A 80 8.99 14.80 2.98
CA ASN A 80 9.61 15.70 2.01
C ASN A 80 10.79 15.06 1.26
N THR A 81 10.68 13.77 0.95
CA THR A 81 11.75 13.00 0.30
C THR A 81 11.66 13.01 -1.23
N SER A 82 10.93 13.93 -1.85
CA SER A 82 10.70 13.99 -3.31
C SER A 82 11.96 13.99 -4.17
N ASN A 83 13.09 14.45 -3.64
CA ASN A 83 14.38 14.37 -4.32
C ASN A 83 15.10 13.02 -4.13
N LEU A 84 14.53 12.12 -3.37
CA LEU A 84 15.04 10.78 -3.09
C LEU A 84 14.01 9.73 -3.54
N ALA A 85 13.44 9.91 -4.73
CA ALA A 85 12.31 9.15 -5.27
C ALA A 85 12.54 7.63 -5.38
N GLU A 86 13.81 7.19 -5.37
CA GLU A 86 14.14 5.76 -5.34
C GLU A 86 13.94 5.12 -3.96
N LEU A 87 13.71 5.94 -2.93
CA LEU A 87 13.37 5.45 -1.60
C LEU A 87 11.86 5.36 -1.47
N ASP A 88 11.40 4.28 -0.85
CA ASP A 88 10.00 4.08 -0.50
C ASP A 88 9.65 4.92 0.73
N LEU A 89 9.51 6.21 0.53
CA LEU A 89 9.24 7.21 1.56
C LEU A 89 8.25 8.26 1.03
N HIS A 90 7.43 8.82 1.90
CA HIS A 90 6.45 9.84 1.54
C HIS A 90 7.08 11.10 0.94
N GLN A 91 6.51 11.58 -0.15
CA GLN A 91 7.06 12.65 -0.98
C GLN A 91 6.13 13.87 -1.08
N ASP A 92 5.01 13.89 -0.39
CA ASP A 92 3.91 14.84 -0.59
C ASP A 92 4.10 16.19 0.10
N GLY A 93 5.26 16.40 0.72
CA GLY A 93 5.64 17.64 1.41
C GLY A 93 5.41 17.60 2.93
N ASP A 94 5.68 18.74 3.58
CA ASP A 94 5.67 18.86 5.04
C ASP A 94 4.25 18.93 5.65
N GLY A 95 3.21 18.94 4.82
CA GLY A 95 1.82 19.00 5.27
C GLY A 95 1.33 17.64 5.77
N LEU A 96 0.81 17.60 6.99
CA LEU A 96 0.12 16.42 7.49
C LEU A 96 -1.15 16.18 6.68
N ARG A 97 -1.29 14.97 6.13
CA ARG A 97 -2.48 14.56 5.38
C ARG A 97 -3.03 13.22 5.89
N VAL A 98 -4.25 12.93 5.53
CA VAL A 98 -4.79 11.57 5.64
C VAL A 98 -4.27 10.80 4.44
N GLY A 99 -3.45 9.78 4.67
CA GLY A 99 -2.97 8.87 3.63
C GLY A 99 -4.07 7.90 3.26
N SER A 100 -4.57 7.14 4.23
CA SER A 100 -5.64 6.19 4.00
C SER A 100 -6.66 6.12 5.13
N ILE A 101 -7.88 5.70 4.79
CA ILE A 101 -8.88 5.23 5.74
C ILE A 101 -9.43 3.92 5.23
N SER A 102 -9.33 2.86 6.04
CA SER A 102 -9.86 1.55 5.64
C SER A 102 -10.54 0.81 6.79
N TYR A 103 -11.58 0.06 6.45
CA TYR A 103 -12.28 -0.80 7.38
C TYR A 103 -12.22 -2.24 6.91
N THR A 104 -11.74 -3.12 7.77
CA THR A 104 -11.59 -4.54 7.51
C THR A 104 -12.46 -5.33 8.48
N LYS A 105 -13.20 -6.32 7.96
CA LYS A 105 -14.08 -7.14 8.75
C LYS A 105 -14.02 -8.61 8.37
N PRO A 106 -13.78 -9.52 9.34
CA PRO A 106 -13.99 -10.94 9.15
C PRO A 106 -15.49 -11.27 8.98
N LEU A 107 -15.80 -12.16 8.04
CA LEU A 107 -17.12 -12.73 7.79
C LEU A 107 -17.07 -14.24 8.08
N GLY A 108 -17.31 -14.60 9.34
CA GLY A 108 -17.09 -15.96 9.82
C GLY A 108 -15.61 -16.30 9.95
N GLU A 109 -15.26 -17.58 9.78
CA GLU A 109 -13.92 -18.09 10.07
C GLU A 109 -12.95 -18.03 8.87
N ARG A 110 -13.45 -17.78 7.65
CA ARG A 110 -12.69 -17.98 6.43
C ARG A 110 -12.72 -16.83 5.44
N LEU A 111 -13.57 -15.86 5.65
CA LEU A 111 -13.71 -14.73 4.75
C LEU A 111 -13.33 -13.43 5.46
N VAL A 112 -12.67 -12.55 4.76
CA VAL A 112 -12.36 -11.18 5.20
C VAL A 112 -12.72 -10.23 4.08
N ILE A 113 -13.41 -9.15 4.42
CA ILE A 113 -13.68 -8.05 3.49
C ILE A 113 -12.99 -6.78 3.97
N PHE A 114 -12.62 -5.92 3.06
CA PHE A 114 -12.25 -4.55 3.38
C PHE A 114 -12.87 -3.57 2.38
N PHE A 115 -12.96 -2.33 2.80
CA PHE A 115 -13.20 -1.17 1.95
C PHE A 115 -12.53 0.06 2.56
N GLY A 116 -12.16 1.02 1.71
CA GLY A 116 -11.44 2.21 2.15
C GLY A 116 -11.36 3.28 1.08
N ASP A 117 -10.65 4.33 1.43
CA ASP A 117 -10.24 5.43 0.56
C ASP A 117 -8.75 5.68 0.78
N GLY A 118 -7.99 5.88 -0.29
CA GLY A 118 -6.53 5.95 -0.25
C GLY A 118 -5.83 4.64 0.12
N ALA A 119 -6.57 3.54 0.22
CA ALA A 119 -6.02 2.23 0.53
C ALA A 119 -5.78 1.42 -0.75
N ALA A 120 -4.75 0.60 -0.74
CA ALA A 120 -4.43 -0.27 -1.86
C ALA A 120 -5.45 -1.41 -2.04
N GLY A 121 -5.82 -1.72 -3.27
CA GLY A 121 -6.73 -2.82 -3.59
C GLY A 121 -6.20 -4.20 -3.21
N ASN A 122 -4.88 -4.31 -3.09
CA ASN A 122 -4.18 -5.53 -2.65
C ASN A 122 -4.15 -5.73 -1.14
N LYS A 123 -4.77 -4.89 -0.33
CA LYS A 123 -4.68 -4.93 1.15
C LYS A 123 -4.85 -6.32 1.76
N LEU A 124 -5.58 -7.20 1.10
CA LEU A 124 -5.80 -8.59 1.54
C LEU A 124 -5.00 -9.64 0.74
N TYR A 125 -4.08 -9.21 -0.11
CA TYR A 125 -3.21 -10.12 -0.86
C TYR A 125 -2.04 -10.60 0.01
N SER A 126 -1.46 -11.72 -0.39
CA SER A 126 -0.17 -12.17 0.14
C SER A 126 0.92 -11.76 -0.84
N THR A 127 1.90 -10.99 -0.41
CA THR A 127 3.04 -10.62 -1.27
C THR A 127 3.87 -11.83 -1.68
N ALA A 128 3.85 -12.90 -0.87
CA ALA A 128 4.73 -14.07 -1.01
C ALA A 128 6.20 -13.66 -1.23
N CYS A 129 6.63 -12.65 -0.50
CA CYS A 129 7.95 -12.04 -0.52
C CYS A 129 8.42 -11.82 0.92
N VAL A 130 9.68 -12.11 1.21
CA VAL A 130 10.30 -11.83 2.52
C VAL A 130 11.27 -10.66 2.44
N TYR A 131 11.41 -10.05 1.28
CA TYR A 131 12.18 -8.82 1.12
C TYR A 131 11.28 -7.64 1.52
N SER A 132 11.82 -6.80 2.36
CA SER A 132 11.28 -5.49 2.68
C SER A 132 12.45 -4.53 2.66
N GLY A 133 12.52 -3.68 1.68
CA GLY A 133 13.63 -2.74 1.46
C GLY A 133 13.18 -1.31 1.66
N VAL A 134 14.16 -0.42 1.64
CA VAL A 134 13.93 1.03 1.71
C VAL A 134 13.85 1.67 0.33
N THR A 135 13.77 0.85 -0.73
CA THR A 135 13.76 1.32 -2.13
C THR A 135 12.58 0.74 -2.87
N ASN A 136 11.98 1.53 -3.75
CA ASN A 136 10.87 1.12 -4.63
C ASN A 136 11.28 0.02 -5.64
N ALA A 137 12.57 -0.16 -5.91
CA ALA A 137 13.03 -1.02 -7.00
C ALA A 137 12.76 -2.51 -6.83
N LEU A 138 12.59 -2.98 -5.59
CA LEU A 138 12.39 -4.39 -5.28
C LEU A 138 11.22 -4.62 -4.31
N ASP A 139 10.43 -3.60 -4.11
CA ASP A 139 9.25 -3.71 -3.27
C ASP A 139 8.30 -4.76 -3.82
N ASP A 140 7.64 -5.51 -2.93
CA ASP A 140 6.76 -6.63 -3.27
C ASP A 140 7.35 -7.63 -4.28
N CYS A 141 8.69 -7.74 -4.32
CA CYS A 141 9.40 -8.58 -5.29
C CYS A 141 9.11 -8.23 -6.75
N GLY A 142 8.82 -6.95 -7.05
CA GLY A 142 8.53 -6.47 -8.40
C GLY A 142 7.11 -6.76 -8.89
N ASN A 143 6.17 -6.95 -7.99
CA ASN A 143 4.76 -7.22 -8.28
C ASN A 143 3.90 -5.94 -8.16
N LEU A 144 4.38 -4.83 -8.71
CA LEU A 144 3.77 -3.51 -8.52
C LEU A 144 2.42 -3.36 -9.23
N ASN A 145 2.32 -3.76 -10.50
CA ASN A 145 1.09 -3.59 -11.27
C ASN A 145 0.08 -4.70 -11.00
N ALA A 146 0.54 -5.96 -10.96
CA ALA A 146 -0.35 -7.07 -10.67
C ALA A 146 -0.95 -7.02 -9.26
N ALA A 147 -0.27 -6.40 -8.32
CA ALA A 147 -0.78 -6.19 -6.97
C ALA A 147 -1.89 -5.14 -6.88
N ILE A 148 -2.09 -4.29 -7.90
CA ILE A 148 -3.02 -3.15 -7.85
C ILE A 148 -2.79 -2.26 -6.63
N ASP A 149 -1.55 -1.85 -6.45
CA ASP A 149 -1.11 -0.98 -5.36
C ASP A 149 -0.98 0.46 -5.87
N LYS A 150 -2.10 1.11 -6.10
CA LYS A 150 -2.14 2.45 -6.71
C LYS A 150 -2.67 3.53 -5.77
N GLU A 151 -3.42 3.13 -4.74
CA GLU A 151 -4.03 4.05 -3.77
C GLU A 151 -4.82 5.20 -4.44
N PHE A 152 -5.52 4.89 -5.53
CA PHE A 152 -6.20 5.87 -6.38
C PHE A 152 -7.34 6.63 -5.70
N GLY A 153 -7.91 6.07 -4.65
CA GLY A 153 -9.09 6.60 -3.98
C GLY A 153 -9.88 5.47 -3.34
N THR A 154 -11.08 5.16 -3.84
CA THR A 154 -11.89 4.11 -3.24
C THR A 154 -11.33 2.73 -3.57
N ALA A 155 -11.15 1.91 -2.54
CA ALA A 155 -10.72 0.52 -2.67
C ALA A 155 -11.64 -0.43 -1.91
N ALA A 156 -11.74 -1.65 -2.39
CA ALA A 156 -12.42 -2.74 -1.70
C ALA A 156 -11.83 -4.10 -2.07
N GLY A 157 -12.03 -5.09 -1.22
CA GLY A 157 -11.56 -6.44 -1.50
C GLY A 157 -12.16 -7.50 -0.61
N LEU A 158 -11.93 -8.73 -1.01
CA LEU A 158 -12.34 -9.94 -0.32
C LEU A 158 -11.19 -10.94 -0.35
N SER A 159 -10.92 -11.59 0.78
CA SER A 159 -10.06 -12.76 0.82
C SER A 159 -10.77 -13.96 1.43
N ALA A 160 -10.37 -15.15 1.00
CA ALA A 160 -10.89 -16.42 1.48
C ALA A 160 -9.74 -17.36 1.86
N ASP A 161 -9.79 -17.91 3.07
CA ASP A 161 -8.96 -19.04 3.48
C ASP A 161 -9.56 -20.33 2.89
N LEU A 162 -8.83 -20.95 1.96
CA LEU A 162 -9.22 -22.20 1.31
C LEU A 162 -8.78 -23.43 2.10
N GLY A 163 -8.02 -23.22 3.17
CA GLY A 163 -7.44 -24.27 4.00
C GLY A 163 -6.12 -24.83 3.45
N ASN A 164 -5.41 -25.59 4.30
CA ASN A 164 -4.10 -26.20 3.98
C ASN A 164 -3.05 -25.21 3.49
N GLY A 165 -3.07 -23.96 3.94
CA GLY A 165 -2.14 -22.92 3.54
C GLY A 165 -2.52 -22.18 2.25
N PHE A 166 -3.60 -22.56 1.57
CA PHE A 166 -4.09 -21.84 0.39
C PHE A 166 -5.04 -20.72 0.77
N SER A 167 -4.91 -19.60 0.06
CA SER A 167 -5.86 -18.48 0.10
C SER A 167 -6.12 -17.94 -1.29
N ALA A 168 -7.24 -17.27 -1.44
CA ALA A 168 -7.58 -16.52 -2.63
C ALA A 168 -8.08 -15.13 -2.24
N ALA A 169 -7.73 -14.11 -3.02
CA ALA A 169 -8.17 -12.75 -2.81
C ALA A 169 -8.55 -12.09 -4.12
N ILE A 170 -9.48 -11.16 -4.03
CA ILE A 170 -9.83 -10.21 -5.09
C ILE A 170 -9.81 -8.80 -4.52
N GLY A 171 -9.43 -7.84 -5.35
CA GLY A 171 -9.39 -6.44 -4.97
C GLY A 171 -9.77 -5.55 -6.14
N LEU A 172 -10.15 -4.34 -5.80
CA LEU A 172 -10.44 -3.29 -6.77
C LEU A 172 -10.01 -1.94 -6.19
N GLU A 173 -9.65 -1.06 -7.10
CA GLU A 173 -9.46 0.36 -6.83
C GLU A 173 -10.15 1.18 -7.91
N THR A 174 -10.61 2.36 -7.56
CA THR A 174 -11.20 3.29 -8.52
C THR A 174 -10.86 4.73 -8.12
N GLN A 175 -10.45 5.52 -9.08
CA GLN A 175 -10.24 6.94 -8.85
C GLN A 175 -11.55 7.63 -8.49
N ASN A 176 -11.54 8.36 -7.38
CA ASN A 176 -12.64 9.22 -7.00
C ASN A 176 -12.45 10.61 -7.62
N THR A 177 -12.77 10.72 -8.91
CA THR A 177 -12.69 11.97 -9.66
C THR A 177 -14.01 12.73 -9.62
N GLY A 178 -14.03 13.95 -10.14
CA GLY A 178 -15.26 14.73 -10.29
C GLY A 178 -16.31 14.10 -11.22
N THR A 179 -15.95 13.06 -11.96
CA THR A 179 -16.82 12.29 -12.84
C THR A 179 -17.48 11.10 -12.16
N GLY A 180 -16.96 10.69 -11.00
CA GLY A 180 -17.47 9.57 -10.20
C GLY A 180 -16.56 8.35 -10.27
N ILE A 181 -16.96 7.30 -9.55
CA ILE A 181 -16.29 6.00 -9.52
C ILE A 181 -16.87 5.08 -10.60
N PHE A 182 -16.06 4.18 -11.16
CA PHE A 182 -16.45 3.22 -12.19
C PHE A 182 -17.07 3.91 -13.43
N THR A 183 -16.47 5.00 -13.84
CA THR A 183 -16.86 5.70 -15.07
C THR A 183 -15.73 5.60 -16.10
N ASN A 184 -16.04 5.73 -17.37
CA ASN A 184 -15.03 5.68 -18.44
C ASN A 184 -13.93 6.75 -18.32
N GLU A 185 -14.14 7.76 -17.47
CA GLU A 185 -13.20 8.85 -17.26
C GLU A 185 -12.37 8.69 -15.97
N SER A 186 -12.60 7.62 -15.19
CA SER A 186 -11.83 7.32 -13.99
C SER A 186 -11.01 6.05 -14.18
N ALA A 187 -9.76 6.06 -13.71
CA ALA A 187 -8.94 4.87 -13.71
C ALA A 187 -9.51 3.85 -12.73
N ASP A 188 -9.78 2.66 -13.23
CA ASP A 188 -10.24 1.52 -12.43
C ASP A 188 -9.21 0.39 -12.52
N ALA A 189 -9.00 -0.29 -11.41
CA ALA A 189 -8.13 -1.45 -11.35
C ALA A 189 -8.83 -2.61 -10.65
N PHE A 190 -8.71 -3.79 -11.23
CA PHE A 190 -9.25 -5.03 -10.68
C PHE A 190 -8.14 -6.07 -10.61
N GLY A 191 -8.07 -6.79 -9.53
CA GLY A 191 -7.08 -7.84 -9.38
C GLY A 191 -7.62 -9.08 -8.67
N ALA A 192 -6.91 -10.19 -8.88
CA ALA A 192 -7.17 -11.46 -8.21
C ALA A 192 -5.85 -12.17 -7.92
N GLN A 193 -5.80 -12.85 -6.79
CA GLN A 193 -4.63 -13.60 -6.37
C GLN A 193 -5.03 -14.97 -5.83
N ILE A 194 -4.19 -15.97 -6.11
CA ILE A 194 -4.15 -17.23 -5.36
C ILE A 194 -2.77 -17.33 -4.72
N SER A 195 -2.73 -17.66 -3.45
CA SER A 195 -1.48 -17.82 -2.72
C SER A 195 -1.46 -19.09 -1.89
N TYR A 196 -0.25 -19.53 -1.61
CA TYR A 196 0.06 -20.59 -0.68
C TYR A 196 1.08 -20.11 0.33
N THR A 197 0.82 -20.33 1.62
CA THR A 197 1.73 -20.02 2.72
C THR A 197 1.96 -21.27 3.54
N GLY A 198 3.18 -21.74 3.56
CA GLY A 198 3.68 -22.81 4.45
C GLY A 198 4.58 -22.22 5.54
N ASP A 199 5.14 -23.10 6.39
CA ASP A 199 5.95 -22.68 7.54
C ASP A 199 7.20 -21.89 7.11
N ASN A 200 7.85 -22.30 6.03
CA ASN A 200 9.14 -21.72 5.59
C ASN A 200 9.15 -21.31 4.13
N TYR A 201 8.06 -21.39 3.44
CA TYR A 201 7.97 -21.01 2.03
C TYR A 201 6.54 -20.60 1.67
N GLY A 202 6.44 -19.80 0.66
CA GLY A 202 5.17 -19.40 0.08
C GLY A 202 5.31 -19.07 -1.39
N ALA A 203 4.19 -19.01 -2.07
CA ALA A 203 4.10 -18.58 -3.45
C ALA A 203 2.76 -17.93 -3.73
N SER A 204 2.72 -17.01 -4.68
CA SER A 204 1.50 -16.39 -5.16
C SER A 204 1.50 -16.25 -6.68
N VAL A 205 0.32 -16.31 -7.26
CA VAL A 205 0.04 -15.90 -8.63
C VAL A 205 -1.01 -14.80 -8.56
N THR A 206 -0.69 -13.66 -9.14
CA THR A 206 -1.53 -12.46 -9.11
C THR A 206 -1.81 -12.02 -10.53
N TRP A 207 -3.03 -11.58 -10.77
CA TRP A 207 -3.46 -11.00 -12.03
C TRP A 207 -4.18 -9.69 -11.76
N ALA A 208 -3.97 -8.72 -12.65
CA ALA A 208 -4.69 -7.46 -12.62
C ALA A 208 -5.05 -6.99 -14.03
N ASN A 209 -6.10 -6.19 -14.09
CA ASN A 209 -6.46 -5.36 -15.22
C ASN A 209 -6.60 -3.92 -14.71
N ILE A 210 -5.84 -3.01 -15.30
CA ILE A 210 -5.74 -1.62 -14.88
C ILE A 210 -6.09 -0.76 -16.09
N GLU A 211 -7.12 0.06 -15.98
CA GLU A 211 -7.43 1.04 -17.02
C GLU A 211 -6.34 2.11 -17.08
N ASN A 212 -5.84 2.32 -18.29
CA ASN A 212 -4.93 3.42 -18.57
C ASN A 212 -5.77 4.66 -18.85
N THR A 213 -5.93 5.52 -17.87
CA THR A 213 -6.43 6.87 -18.18
C THR A 213 -5.39 7.56 -19.05
N GLY A 214 -5.68 7.71 -20.31
CA GLY A 214 -4.90 8.53 -21.21
C GLY A 214 -4.68 9.88 -20.54
N ALA A 215 -3.45 10.36 -20.53
CA ALA A 215 -3.09 11.61 -19.87
C ALA A 215 -4.11 12.68 -20.25
N GLN A 216 -4.99 13.07 -19.34
CA GLN A 216 -5.89 14.22 -19.49
C GLN A 216 -5.10 15.53 -19.50
N ALA A 217 -3.90 15.51 -20.10
CA ALA A 217 -3.15 16.67 -20.44
C ALA A 217 -3.80 17.28 -21.68
N ALA A 218 -4.61 18.31 -21.46
CA ALA A 218 -5.10 19.25 -22.47
C ALA A 218 -6.39 18.91 -23.23
N GLY A 219 -7.45 18.43 -22.57
CA GLY A 219 -8.81 18.59 -23.13
C GLY A 219 -9.11 17.80 -24.42
N VAL A 220 -8.34 16.77 -24.69
CA VAL A 220 -8.65 15.77 -25.73
C VAL A 220 -9.30 14.60 -25.00
N LEU A 221 -10.60 14.46 -25.19
CA LEU A 221 -11.34 13.26 -24.83
C LEU A 221 -10.89 12.16 -25.81
N ASP A 222 -9.88 11.41 -25.45
CA ASP A 222 -9.53 10.19 -26.17
C ASP A 222 -10.40 9.06 -25.57
N THR A 223 -11.32 8.57 -26.37
CA THR A 223 -12.34 7.58 -25.96
C THR A 223 -11.87 6.14 -26.16
N ASP A 224 -10.62 5.93 -26.52
CA ASP A 224 -10.01 4.61 -26.71
C ASP A 224 -8.90 4.37 -25.66
N GLU A 225 -9.30 4.39 -24.38
CA GLU A 225 -8.40 4.09 -23.29
C GLU A 225 -8.19 2.58 -23.23
N GLY A 226 -6.98 2.15 -23.54
CA GLY A 226 -6.56 0.75 -23.40
C GLY A 226 -6.44 0.37 -21.93
N ALA A 227 -6.37 -0.93 -21.68
CA ALA A 227 -6.10 -1.47 -20.35
C ALA A 227 -4.75 -2.18 -20.34
N THR A 228 -4.04 -2.10 -19.22
CA THR A 228 -2.86 -2.93 -18.97
C THR A 228 -3.25 -4.16 -18.19
N GLN A 229 -2.99 -5.33 -18.77
CA GLN A 229 -3.12 -6.61 -18.08
C GLN A 229 -1.76 -7.00 -17.50
N SER A 230 -1.73 -7.26 -16.19
CA SER A 230 -0.53 -7.63 -15.47
C SER A 230 -0.69 -9.01 -14.87
N THR A 231 0.36 -9.82 -14.94
CA THR A 231 0.41 -11.12 -14.29
C THR A 231 1.74 -11.26 -13.59
N ALA A 232 1.71 -11.64 -12.32
CA ALA A 232 2.91 -11.85 -11.53
C ALA A 232 2.94 -13.23 -10.87
N PHE A 233 4.16 -13.69 -10.62
CA PHE A 233 4.47 -14.86 -9.80
C PHE A 233 5.52 -14.45 -8.78
N ASN A 234 5.22 -14.66 -7.51
CA ASN A 234 6.16 -14.44 -6.42
C ASN A 234 6.32 -15.72 -5.61
N ALA A 235 7.52 -15.94 -5.09
CA ALA A 235 7.78 -17.04 -4.17
C ALA A 235 8.91 -16.69 -3.21
N TYR A 236 8.84 -17.23 -2.00
CA TYR A 236 9.92 -17.12 -1.03
C TYR A 236 10.25 -18.45 -0.38
N PHE A 237 11.48 -18.52 0.12
CA PHE A 237 11.96 -19.57 1.00
C PHE A 237 12.72 -18.94 2.16
N ALA A 238 12.23 -19.11 3.38
CA ALA A 238 12.80 -18.54 4.60
C ALA A 238 12.98 -19.64 5.65
N PRO A 239 14.04 -20.49 5.53
CA PRO A 239 14.25 -21.61 6.44
C PRO A 239 14.58 -21.13 7.85
N ASP A 240 14.04 -21.80 8.86
CA ASP A 240 14.39 -21.59 10.26
C ASP A 240 15.75 -22.26 10.58
N LEU A 241 16.79 -21.80 9.89
CA LEU A 241 18.15 -22.29 10.05
C LEU A 241 19.07 -21.11 10.35
N ASN A 242 19.78 -21.18 11.48
CA ASN A 242 20.81 -20.19 11.82
C ASN A 242 21.82 -20.04 10.68
N ASN A 243 22.02 -18.83 10.20
CA ASN A 243 22.94 -18.45 9.12
C ASN A 243 22.56 -18.90 7.69
N PHE A 244 21.33 -19.33 7.45
CA PHE A 244 20.87 -19.54 6.09
C PHE A 244 20.05 -18.30 5.64
N PRO A 245 20.35 -17.71 4.47
CA PRO A 245 19.63 -16.55 4.00
C PRO A 245 18.21 -16.92 3.57
N SER A 246 17.26 -16.01 3.79
CA SER A 246 15.98 -16.05 3.10
C SER A 246 16.16 -15.62 1.65
N VAL A 247 15.37 -16.18 0.77
CA VAL A 247 15.39 -15.89 -0.67
C VAL A 247 13.97 -15.62 -1.14
N SER A 248 13.80 -14.55 -1.89
CA SER A 248 12.56 -14.25 -2.61
C SER A 248 12.85 -14.14 -4.09
N VAL A 249 11.90 -14.53 -4.89
CA VAL A 249 11.91 -14.37 -6.34
C VAL A 249 10.56 -13.83 -6.79
N GLY A 250 10.59 -12.86 -7.70
CA GLY A 250 9.41 -12.28 -8.31
C GLY A 250 9.57 -12.15 -9.80
N PHE A 251 8.47 -12.26 -10.50
CA PHE A 251 8.37 -12.03 -11.94
C PHE A 251 7.03 -11.40 -12.24
N GLU A 252 7.04 -10.31 -12.99
CA GLU A 252 5.85 -9.65 -13.49
C GLU A 252 5.93 -9.49 -15.00
N SER A 253 4.80 -9.69 -15.68
CA SER A 253 4.63 -9.46 -17.11
C SER A 253 3.40 -8.58 -17.32
N ASN A 254 3.60 -7.51 -18.07
CA ASN A 254 2.56 -6.55 -18.41
C ASN A 254 2.27 -6.61 -19.90
N HIS A 255 1.01 -6.57 -20.25
CA HIS A 255 0.51 -6.47 -21.61
C HIS A 255 -0.38 -5.24 -21.69
N ASP A 256 0.03 -4.27 -22.50
CA ASP A 256 -0.70 -3.02 -22.71
C ASP A 256 -1.53 -3.17 -23.99
N ASP A 257 -2.87 -3.09 -23.82
CA ASP A 257 -3.83 -3.09 -24.92
C ASP A 257 -4.06 -1.67 -25.47
N SER A 258 -3.13 -0.72 -25.26
CA SER A 258 -3.23 0.58 -25.91
C SER A 258 -3.32 0.36 -27.43
N SER A 259 -4.49 0.64 -27.98
CA SER A 259 -4.73 0.54 -29.42
C SER A 259 -3.64 1.30 -30.16
N ASP A 260 -3.05 0.64 -31.12
CA ASP A 260 -2.01 1.17 -32.00
C ASP A 260 -2.58 2.34 -32.80
N LEU A 261 -2.57 3.55 -32.23
CA LEU A 261 -3.03 4.78 -32.88
C LEU A 261 -2.11 5.19 -34.06
N THR A 262 -1.18 4.32 -34.46
CA THR A 262 -0.25 4.57 -35.56
C THR A 262 -0.79 4.18 -36.93
N ASP A 263 -1.88 3.44 -37.04
CA ASP A 263 -2.40 2.96 -38.34
C ASP A 263 -3.37 3.93 -39.05
N ALA A 264 -3.70 5.08 -38.48
CA ALA A 264 -4.68 6.00 -39.10
C ALA A 264 -4.08 6.97 -40.12
N ASN A 265 -2.79 6.92 -40.42
CA ASN A 265 -2.12 7.88 -41.32
C ASN A 265 -1.48 7.27 -42.59
N ASP A 266 -1.76 6.03 -42.94
CA ASP A 266 -1.14 5.42 -44.13
C ASP A 266 -2.14 5.06 -45.25
N GLU A 267 -3.27 5.78 -45.37
CA GLU A 267 -4.09 5.74 -46.56
C GLU A 267 -4.44 7.14 -47.03
N SER A 268 -3.51 7.75 -47.79
CA SER A 268 -3.83 8.81 -48.74
C SER A 268 -2.88 8.82 -49.92
#